data_72d210e87204763354f3a93deb088778
#
_entry.id   72d210e87204763354f3a93deb088778
#
_cell.length_a   1.000
_cell.length_b   1.000
_cell.length_c   1.000
_cell.angle_alpha   90.00
_cell.angle_beta   90.00
_cell.angle_gamma   90.00
#
_symmetry.space_group_name_H-M   'P 1'
#
loop_
_entity.id
_entity.type
_entity.pdbx_description
1 polymer ?
#
loop_
_entity_poly.entity_id
_entity_poly.type
_entity_poly.pdbx_seq_one_letter_code
_entity_poly.pdbx_strand_id
1 'polypeptide(L)'
;MLLAVALAVAVSFVLPTAPAGAATYPVPYNFAAGILAATLHPGSSPPGSNDWNCRPTAAHPYPVVLVHGTFANMTDSWQALSPLLVNNGYCVFALDYGGSPGNQVQATGDIPTSAAQLGAFVDRVLQATGATKVDVVGHSQGGMMPRWYIKFLGGDQTVHELVGLAPSNHGTTFNGLASLARAFPGGPSAFGGLCQACEQQFVGSSFLEELNAGGDTVPGPSYTVIETKYDTVVTPYTSAFLSGPNVSNITLQDQCARDLVDHVGIIYDAIALHDVLNALDPAGATPPACTLVLPALGGGGSLTGT
;
A
#
# COMPACT_ATOMS: atom_id res chain seq x y z
N MET A 1 -25.70 -55.08 -55.70
CA MET A 1 -24.52 -54.82 -54.83
C MET A 1 -24.64 -53.40 -54.28
N LEU A 2 -25.13 -53.26 -53.06
CA LEU A 2 -25.20 -51.97 -52.36
C LEU A 2 -23.99 -51.87 -51.42
N LEU A 3 -23.13 -50.87 -51.67
CA LEU A 3 -22.04 -50.53 -50.77
C LEU A 3 -22.57 -49.63 -49.64
N ALA A 4 -22.54 -50.08 -48.42
CA ALA A 4 -22.77 -49.24 -47.25
C ALA A 4 -21.48 -48.51 -46.85
N VAL A 5 -21.47 -47.18 -46.90
CA VAL A 5 -20.38 -46.35 -46.39
C VAL A 5 -20.70 -46.00 -44.93
N ALA A 6 -19.89 -46.55 -44.01
CA ALA A 6 -19.98 -46.21 -42.61
C ALA A 6 -19.19 -44.93 -42.34
N LEU A 7 -19.90 -43.88 -41.90
CA LEU A 7 -19.29 -42.61 -41.47
C LEU A 7 -18.91 -42.72 -40.00
N ALA A 8 -17.61 -42.75 -39.71
CA ALA A 8 -17.09 -42.70 -38.32
C ALA A 8 -17.02 -41.25 -37.85
N VAL A 9 -17.86 -40.87 -36.88
CA VAL A 9 -17.82 -39.56 -36.22
C VAL A 9 -16.81 -39.65 -35.09
N ALA A 10 -15.66 -38.99 -35.21
CA ALA A 10 -14.70 -38.83 -34.15
C ALA A 10 -15.18 -37.73 -33.16
N VAL A 11 -15.59 -38.12 -31.96
CA VAL A 11 -15.92 -37.23 -30.88
C VAL A 11 -14.61 -36.85 -30.14
N SER A 12 -14.12 -35.65 -30.38
CA SER A 12 -12.98 -35.13 -29.64
C SER A 12 -13.43 -34.68 -28.24
N PHE A 13 -13.05 -35.39 -27.20
CA PHE A 13 -13.20 -34.97 -25.81
C PHE A 13 -12.13 -33.89 -25.51
N VAL A 14 -12.54 -32.65 -25.40
CA VAL A 14 -11.71 -31.59 -24.79
C VAL A 14 -11.79 -31.78 -23.28
N LEU A 15 -10.75 -32.35 -22.68
CA LEU A 15 -10.60 -32.38 -21.23
C LEU A 15 -10.42 -30.95 -20.74
N PRO A 16 -11.16 -30.50 -19.71
CA PRO A 16 -10.91 -29.22 -19.10
C PRO A 16 -9.50 -29.24 -18.50
N THR A 17 -8.61 -28.37 -18.98
CA THR A 17 -7.33 -28.11 -18.33
C THR A 17 -7.64 -27.47 -16.98
N ALA A 18 -7.26 -28.13 -15.89
CA ALA A 18 -7.29 -27.52 -14.57
C ALA A 18 -6.49 -26.20 -14.63
N PRO A 19 -6.97 -25.10 -14.04
CA PRO A 19 -6.18 -23.88 -13.96
C PRO A 19 -4.86 -24.21 -13.26
N ALA A 20 -3.73 -23.85 -13.87
CA ALA A 20 -2.44 -23.92 -13.21
C ALA A 20 -2.57 -23.15 -11.90
N GLY A 21 -2.34 -23.78 -10.76
CA GLY A 21 -2.40 -23.13 -9.46
C GLY A 21 -1.52 -21.87 -9.51
N ALA A 22 -2.08 -20.72 -9.13
CA ALA A 22 -1.34 -19.47 -9.07
C ALA A 22 -0.09 -19.67 -8.18
N ALA A 23 1.07 -19.21 -8.63
CA ALA A 23 2.29 -19.29 -7.83
C ALA A 23 2.08 -18.54 -6.51
N THR A 24 2.27 -19.22 -5.40
CA THR A 24 2.19 -18.60 -4.08
C THR A 24 3.53 -17.96 -3.75
N TYR A 25 3.52 -16.66 -3.49
CA TYR A 25 4.71 -15.90 -3.11
C TYR A 25 4.98 -16.01 -1.61
N PRO A 26 6.24 -16.14 -1.16
CA PRO A 26 6.58 -15.98 0.26
C PRO A 26 6.22 -14.59 0.76
N VAL A 27 5.71 -14.50 1.99
CA VAL A 27 5.37 -13.23 2.66
C VAL A 27 6.32 -13.01 3.84
N PRO A 28 7.39 -12.23 3.70
CA PRO A 28 8.34 -11.97 4.76
C PRO A 28 7.83 -10.84 5.66
N TYR A 29 7.25 -11.18 6.80
CA TYR A 29 6.86 -10.20 7.83
C TYR A 29 8.09 -9.67 8.58
N ASN A 30 9.01 -9.01 7.85
CA ASN A 30 10.27 -8.50 8.40
C ASN A 30 10.80 -7.35 7.56
N PHE A 31 10.92 -6.16 8.14
CA PHE A 31 11.43 -4.96 7.48
C PHE A 31 12.85 -5.13 6.92
N ALA A 32 13.71 -5.92 7.57
CA ALA A 32 15.06 -6.17 7.05
C ALA A 32 15.05 -6.86 5.67
N ALA A 33 14.01 -7.64 5.35
CA ALA A 33 13.84 -8.21 4.01
C ALA A 33 13.63 -7.13 2.94
N GLY A 34 12.88 -6.06 3.28
CA GLY A 34 12.68 -4.90 2.40
C GLY A 34 14.00 -4.16 2.13
N ILE A 35 14.73 -3.83 3.18
CA ILE A 35 16.02 -3.15 3.05
C ILE A 35 17.02 -3.99 2.24
N LEU A 36 17.07 -5.30 2.47
CA LEU A 36 17.92 -6.21 1.69
C LEU A 36 17.52 -6.23 0.21
N ALA A 37 16.22 -6.34 -0.08
CA ALA A 37 15.72 -6.33 -1.45
C ALA A 37 16.08 -5.03 -2.18
N ALA A 38 15.85 -3.86 -1.57
CA ALA A 38 16.19 -2.57 -2.15
C ALA A 38 17.71 -2.36 -2.32
N THR A 39 18.53 -2.96 -1.46
CA THR A 39 19.99 -2.91 -1.58
C THR A 39 20.50 -3.75 -2.75
N LEU A 40 19.93 -4.95 -2.93
CA LEU A 40 20.36 -5.89 -3.98
C LEU A 40 19.74 -5.58 -5.33
N HIS A 41 18.50 -5.06 -5.34
CA HIS A 41 17.71 -4.83 -6.54
C HIS A 41 16.99 -3.47 -6.48
N PRO A 42 17.71 -2.35 -6.44
CA PRO A 42 17.11 -1.02 -6.32
C PRO A 42 16.12 -0.74 -7.45
N GLY A 43 14.95 -0.20 -7.12
CA GLY A 43 13.90 0.13 -8.09
C GLY A 43 13.17 -1.08 -8.71
N SER A 44 13.38 -2.29 -8.18
CA SER A 44 12.61 -3.45 -8.63
C SER A 44 11.19 -3.45 -8.07
N SER A 45 10.25 -3.95 -8.86
CA SER A 45 8.88 -4.17 -8.38
C SER A 45 8.86 -5.19 -7.24
N PRO A 46 8.05 -4.97 -6.20
CA PRO A 46 7.80 -5.96 -5.16
C PRO A 46 7.25 -7.28 -5.75
N PRO A 47 7.45 -8.42 -5.08
CA PRO A 47 7.00 -9.71 -5.60
C PRO A 47 5.51 -9.72 -5.96
N GLY A 48 5.21 -10.11 -7.21
CA GLY A 48 3.85 -10.22 -7.74
C GLY A 48 3.21 -8.91 -8.20
N SER A 49 3.81 -7.74 -7.91
CA SER A 49 3.29 -6.46 -8.39
C SER A 49 3.69 -6.14 -9.83
N ASN A 50 2.99 -5.15 -10.41
CA ASN A 50 3.25 -4.59 -11.74
C ASN A 50 3.14 -5.61 -12.90
N ASP A 51 2.31 -6.63 -12.74
CA ASP A 51 1.86 -7.43 -13.88
C ASP A 51 0.77 -6.67 -14.65
N TRP A 52 1.16 -5.99 -15.71
CA TRP A 52 0.26 -5.20 -16.57
C TRP A 52 -0.74 -6.05 -17.37
N ASN A 53 -0.60 -7.39 -17.34
CA ASN A 53 -1.58 -8.31 -17.91
C ASN A 53 -2.59 -8.81 -16.88
N CYS A 54 -2.42 -8.47 -15.60
CA CYS A 54 -3.37 -8.84 -14.55
C CYS A 54 -4.78 -8.30 -14.86
N ARG A 55 -5.79 -9.11 -14.58
CA ARG A 55 -7.20 -8.73 -14.76
C ARG A 55 -7.91 -8.92 -13.43
N PRO A 56 -8.51 -7.85 -12.87
CA PRO A 56 -9.32 -7.95 -11.67
C PRO A 56 -10.46 -8.96 -11.85
N THR A 57 -10.82 -9.62 -10.76
CA THR A 57 -11.90 -10.60 -10.73
C THR A 57 -13.19 -9.98 -10.17
N ALA A 58 -14.31 -10.69 -10.27
CA ALA A 58 -15.55 -10.23 -9.64
C ALA A 58 -15.45 -10.19 -8.10
N ALA A 59 -14.59 -11.02 -7.49
CA ALA A 59 -14.34 -11.00 -6.05
C ALA A 59 -13.49 -9.78 -5.64
N HIS A 60 -12.52 -9.39 -6.48
CA HIS A 60 -11.64 -8.25 -6.25
C HIS A 60 -11.65 -7.35 -7.50
N PRO A 61 -12.70 -6.51 -7.66
CA PRO A 61 -12.91 -5.75 -8.89
C PRO A 61 -11.98 -4.54 -9.03
N TYR A 62 -11.33 -4.11 -7.95
CA TYR A 62 -10.45 -2.97 -7.93
C TYR A 62 -9.00 -3.42 -7.76
N PRO A 63 -8.06 -3.04 -8.68
CA PRO A 63 -6.64 -3.28 -8.48
C PRO A 63 -6.12 -2.41 -7.34
N VAL A 64 -5.12 -2.92 -6.60
CA VAL A 64 -4.52 -2.22 -5.47
C VAL A 64 -3.26 -1.49 -5.91
N VAL A 65 -3.17 -0.20 -5.61
CA VAL A 65 -2.00 0.65 -5.84
C VAL A 65 -1.29 0.90 -4.51
N LEU A 66 -0.03 0.50 -4.40
CA LEU A 66 0.82 0.61 -3.22
C LEU A 66 1.70 1.85 -3.29
N VAL A 67 1.62 2.73 -2.26
CA VAL A 67 2.26 4.05 -2.21
C VAL A 67 3.17 4.16 -0.98
N HIS A 68 4.49 4.15 -1.18
CA HIS A 68 5.48 4.14 -0.09
C HIS A 68 5.58 5.49 0.65
N GLY A 69 6.30 5.51 1.77
CA GLY A 69 6.53 6.70 2.59
C GLY A 69 7.76 7.53 2.16
N THR A 70 7.99 8.64 2.88
CA THR A 70 9.15 9.52 2.72
C THR A 70 10.45 8.75 2.97
N PHE A 71 11.48 8.98 2.15
CA PHE A 71 12.79 8.31 2.11
C PHE A 71 12.79 6.85 1.67
N ALA A 72 11.63 6.20 1.63
CA ALA A 72 11.44 4.84 1.18
C ALA A 72 11.30 4.75 -0.35
N ASN A 73 11.13 3.54 -0.86
CA ASN A 73 10.80 3.23 -2.25
C ASN A 73 9.86 2.02 -2.32
N MET A 74 9.33 1.70 -3.50
CA MET A 74 8.41 0.57 -3.65
C MET A 74 9.05 -0.77 -3.28
N THR A 75 10.38 -0.91 -3.49
CA THR A 75 11.09 -2.17 -3.25
C THR A 75 11.23 -2.45 -1.77
N ASP A 76 11.63 -1.45 -0.96
CA ASP A 76 11.84 -1.66 0.49
C ASP A 76 10.53 -1.71 1.27
N SER A 77 9.46 -1.10 0.77
CA SER A 77 8.22 -0.96 1.52
C SER A 77 7.27 -2.16 1.38
N TRP A 78 7.28 -2.85 0.23
CA TRP A 78 6.15 -3.73 -0.11
C TRP A 78 6.51 -5.20 -0.31
N GLN A 79 7.65 -5.68 0.27
CA GLN A 79 8.03 -7.10 0.16
C GLN A 79 7.07 -8.05 0.89
N ALA A 80 6.28 -7.57 1.86
CA ALA A 80 5.27 -8.36 2.55
C ALA A 80 3.87 -8.14 1.97
N LEU A 81 3.40 -6.89 1.87
CA LEU A 81 2.03 -6.62 1.48
C LEU A 81 1.73 -6.99 0.02
N SER A 82 2.66 -6.72 -0.91
CA SER A 82 2.45 -7.06 -2.32
C SER A 82 2.21 -8.56 -2.52
N PRO A 83 3.11 -9.47 -2.09
CA PRO A 83 2.84 -10.91 -2.24
C PRO A 83 1.62 -11.38 -1.44
N LEU A 84 1.34 -10.79 -0.27
CA LEU A 84 0.14 -11.11 0.51
C LEU A 84 -1.13 -10.83 -0.30
N LEU A 85 -1.25 -9.66 -0.90
CA LEU A 85 -2.39 -9.27 -1.72
C LEU A 85 -2.52 -10.15 -2.97
N VAL A 86 -1.41 -10.41 -3.68
CA VAL A 86 -1.42 -11.28 -4.87
C VAL A 86 -1.84 -12.70 -4.52
N ASN A 87 -1.37 -13.25 -3.39
CA ASN A 87 -1.78 -14.58 -2.91
C ASN A 87 -3.29 -14.62 -2.58
N ASN A 88 -3.88 -13.48 -2.24
CA ASN A 88 -5.33 -13.32 -2.02
C ASN A 88 -6.11 -12.93 -3.29
N GLY A 89 -5.47 -12.96 -4.48
CA GLY A 89 -6.15 -12.80 -5.76
C GLY A 89 -6.32 -11.36 -6.25
N TYR A 90 -5.66 -10.39 -5.62
CA TYR A 90 -5.66 -9.00 -6.08
C TYR A 90 -4.68 -8.77 -7.22
N CYS A 91 -5.02 -7.87 -8.16
CA CYS A 91 -4.05 -7.24 -9.05
C CYS A 91 -3.34 -6.13 -8.28
N VAL A 92 -2.01 -6.19 -8.16
CA VAL A 92 -1.22 -5.28 -7.35
C VAL A 92 -0.27 -4.47 -8.22
N PHE A 93 -0.22 -3.17 -7.97
CA PHE A 93 0.68 -2.24 -8.65
C PHE A 93 1.41 -1.38 -7.60
N ALA A 94 2.67 -1.07 -7.85
CA ALA A 94 3.48 -0.23 -6.97
C ALA A 94 4.31 0.75 -7.79
N LEU A 95 4.52 1.96 -7.26
CA LEU A 95 5.29 3.00 -7.94
C LEU A 95 6.34 3.60 -7.01
N ASP A 96 7.41 4.14 -7.61
CA ASP A 96 8.27 5.14 -7.01
C ASP A 96 7.81 6.53 -7.46
N TYR A 97 7.87 7.51 -6.56
CA TYR A 97 7.42 8.89 -6.81
C TYR A 97 8.23 9.90 -6.00
N GLY A 98 8.16 11.17 -6.39
CA GLY A 98 8.74 12.28 -5.63
C GLY A 98 10.26 12.23 -5.46
N GLY A 99 10.94 11.53 -6.34
CA GLY A 99 12.40 11.40 -6.40
C GLY A 99 12.89 11.19 -7.82
N SER A 100 14.21 10.98 -8.00
CA SER A 100 14.78 10.65 -9.30
C SER A 100 14.67 9.15 -9.57
N PRO A 101 14.32 8.74 -10.80
CA PRO A 101 14.21 7.33 -11.15
C PRO A 101 15.48 6.54 -10.81
N GLY A 102 15.32 5.38 -10.17
CA GLY A 102 16.40 4.49 -9.79
C GLY A 102 17.18 4.87 -8.52
N ASN A 103 16.88 6.01 -7.90
CA ASN A 103 17.42 6.33 -6.57
C ASN A 103 16.75 5.49 -5.49
N GLN A 104 17.53 5.12 -4.46
CA GLN A 104 16.98 4.42 -3.30
C GLN A 104 16.08 5.31 -2.45
N VAL A 105 16.39 6.59 -2.35
CA VAL A 105 15.60 7.56 -1.58
C VAL A 105 14.62 8.24 -2.50
N GLN A 106 13.33 8.04 -2.24
CA GLN A 106 12.21 8.59 -2.98
C GLN A 106 11.31 9.43 -2.06
N ALA A 107 10.24 9.99 -2.58
CA ALA A 107 9.20 10.76 -1.86
C ALA A 107 9.76 11.95 -1.06
N THR A 108 10.78 12.64 -1.59
CA THR A 108 11.39 13.85 -1.00
C THR A 108 11.01 15.13 -1.74
N GLY A 109 10.46 15.01 -2.93
CA GLY A 109 10.00 16.12 -3.77
C GLY A 109 8.67 16.72 -3.32
N ASP A 110 8.18 17.71 -4.06
CA ASP A 110 6.91 18.38 -3.82
C ASP A 110 5.72 17.41 -3.78
N ILE A 111 4.90 17.46 -2.73
CA ILE A 111 3.79 16.52 -2.53
C ILE A 111 2.66 16.70 -3.56
N PRO A 112 2.20 17.90 -3.92
CA PRO A 112 1.25 18.10 -5.01
C PRO A 112 1.73 17.52 -6.35
N THR A 113 3.01 17.69 -6.69
CA THR A 113 3.62 17.09 -7.88
C THR A 113 3.65 15.56 -7.78
N SER A 114 3.96 15.02 -6.60
CA SER A 114 3.93 13.59 -6.32
C SER A 114 2.51 13.01 -6.44
N ALA A 115 1.49 13.75 -6.01
CA ALA A 115 0.09 13.38 -6.16
C ALA A 115 -0.33 13.34 -7.65
N ALA A 116 0.20 14.24 -8.48
CA ALA A 116 -0.03 14.18 -9.92
C ALA A 116 0.65 12.97 -10.58
N GLN A 117 1.85 12.56 -10.10
CA GLN A 117 2.50 11.33 -10.53
C GLN A 117 1.66 10.08 -10.17
N LEU A 118 1.08 10.06 -8.96
CA LEU A 118 0.15 9.02 -8.55
C LEU A 118 -1.08 8.97 -9.48
N GLY A 119 -1.68 10.12 -9.80
CA GLY A 119 -2.83 10.21 -10.71
C GLY A 119 -2.51 9.60 -12.08
N ALA A 120 -1.38 9.99 -12.68
CA ALA A 120 -0.93 9.43 -13.96
C ALA A 120 -0.66 7.90 -13.89
N PHE A 121 -0.18 7.41 -12.75
CA PHE A 121 0.02 5.98 -12.53
C PHE A 121 -1.32 5.24 -12.39
N VAL A 122 -2.29 5.80 -11.65
CA VAL A 122 -3.65 5.26 -11.54
C VAL A 122 -4.32 5.16 -12.91
N ASP A 123 -4.24 6.21 -13.72
CA ASP A 123 -4.78 6.19 -15.09
C ASP A 123 -4.21 5.04 -15.92
N ARG A 124 -2.90 4.80 -15.82
CA ARG A 124 -2.24 3.68 -16.49
C ARG A 124 -2.73 2.32 -15.97
N VAL A 125 -2.91 2.19 -14.64
CA VAL A 125 -3.45 0.96 -14.04
C VAL A 125 -4.87 0.68 -14.53
N LEU A 126 -5.74 1.69 -14.52
CA LEU A 126 -7.12 1.57 -15.00
C LEU A 126 -7.17 1.19 -16.48
N GLN A 127 -6.34 1.83 -17.30
CA GLN A 127 -6.23 1.50 -18.73
C GLN A 127 -5.76 0.05 -18.95
N ALA A 128 -4.78 -0.41 -18.22
CA ALA A 128 -4.20 -1.75 -18.35
C ALA A 128 -5.18 -2.84 -17.88
N THR A 129 -5.88 -2.61 -16.77
CA THR A 129 -6.73 -3.61 -16.11
C THR A 129 -8.17 -3.61 -16.62
N GLY A 130 -8.64 -2.49 -17.16
CA GLY A 130 -10.05 -2.27 -17.51
C GLY A 130 -10.95 -2.00 -16.30
N ALA A 131 -10.39 -1.84 -15.10
CA ALA A 131 -11.13 -1.48 -13.90
C ALA A 131 -11.63 -0.03 -13.98
N THR A 132 -12.70 0.27 -13.24
CA THR A 132 -13.27 1.63 -13.17
C THR A 132 -12.69 2.44 -12.01
N LYS A 133 -12.19 1.78 -10.98
CA LYS A 133 -11.55 2.37 -9.79
C LYS A 133 -10.37 1.52 -9.35
N VAL A 134 -9.56 2.10 -8.47
CA VAL A 134 -8.49 1.41 -7.74
C VAL A 134 -8.73 1.52 -6.23
N ASP A 135 -8.17 0.58 -5.47
CA ASP A 135 -7.90 0.78 -4.05
C ASP A 135 -6.47 1.27 -3.88
N VAL A 136 -6.24 2.19 -2.96
CA VAL A 136 -4.91 2.74 -2.67
C VAL A 136 -4.52 2.35 -1.26
N VAL A 137 -3.37 1.71 -1.10
CA VAL A 137 -2.78 1.43 0.21
C VAL A 137 -1.45 2.16 0.33
N GLY A 138 -1.33 3.02 1.32
CA GLY A 138 -0.15 3.86 1.48
C GLY A 138 0.40 3.89 2.90
N HIS A 139 1.71 4.10 3.02
CA HIS A 139 2.40 4.23 4.28
C HIS A 139 2.87 5.66 4.51
N SER A 140 2.69 6.18 5.73
CA SER A 140 3.23 7.51 6.11
C SER A 140 2.77 8.60 5.14
N GLN A 141 3.69 9.35 4.49
CA GLN A 141 3.36 10.28 3.40
C GLN A 141 2.50 9.61 2.31
N GLY A 142 2.78 8.35 1.96
CA GLY A 142 2.02 7.61 0.95
C GLY A 142 0.58 7.28 1.36
N GLY A 143 0.26 7.34 2.66
CA GLY A 143 -1.12 7.27 3.18
C GLY A 143 -1.81 8.64 3.23
N MET A 144 -1.05 9.74 3.27
CA MET A 144 -1.57 11.10 3.31
C MET A 144 -1.65 11.75 1.92
N MET A 145 -0.59 11.67 1.10
CA MET A 145 -0.50 12.31 -0.22
C MET A 145 -1.65 11.92 -1.18
N PRO A 146 -2.17 10.67 -1.20
CA PRO A 146 -3.31 10.34 -2.04
C PRO A 146 -4.56 11.15 -1.74
N ARG A 147 -4.71 11.73 -0.53
CA ARG A 147 -5.81 12.66 -0.22
C ARG A 147 -5.74 13.93 -1.06
N TRP A 148 -4.52 14.39 -1.41
CA TRP A 148 -4.36 15.52 -2.34
C TRP A 148 -4.84 15.14 -3.75
N TYR A 149 -4.46 13.96 -4.25
CA TYR A 149 -4.95 13.45 -5.52
C TYR A 149 -6.49 13.33 -5.52
N ILE A 150 -7.06 12.73 -4.47
CA ILE A 150 -8.50 12.54 -4.32
C ILE A 150 -9.23 13.89 -4.30
N LYS A 151 -8.72 14.87 -3.55
CA LYS A 151 -9.42 16.12 -3.30
C LYS A 151 -9.28 17.13 -4.44
N PHE A 152 -8.12 17.19 -5.09
CA PHE A 152 -7.79 18.29 -6.00
C PHE A 152 -7.52 17.86 -7.45
N LEU A 153 -7.29 16.57 -7.70
CA LEU A 153 -6.86 16.07 -9.01
C LEU A 153 -7.81 15.01 -9.61
N GLY A 154 -9.06 14.93 -9.12
CA GLY A 154 -10.08 14.05 -9.68
C GLY A 154 -10.01 12.60 -9.19
N GLY A 155 -9.19 12.30 -8.18
CA GLY A 155 -9.09 10.96 -7.59
C GLY A 155 -10.37 10.49 -6.90
N ASP A 156 -11.29 11.39 -6.53
CA ASP A 156 -12.62 11.06 -5.99
C ASP A 156 -13.46 10.18 -6.95
N GLN A 157 -13.20 10.27 -8.25
CA GLN A 157 -13.88 9.46 -9.27
C GLN A 157 -13.20 8.10 -9.50
N THR A 158 -11.91 7.98 -9.20
CA THR A 158 -11.07 6.82 -9.58
C THR A 158 -10.58 5.99 -8.40
N VAL A 159 -10.64 6.52 -7.17
CA VAL A 159 -10.31 5.77 -5.95
C VAL A 159 -11.60 5.24 -5.33
N HIS A 160 -11.61 3.94 -4.96
CA HIS A 160 -12.68 3.30 -4.22
C HIS A 160 -12.42 3.37 -2.72
N GLU A 161 -11.23 2.94 -2.28
CA GLU A 161 -10.79 2.97 -0.89
C GLU A 161 -9.37 3.52 -0.78
N LEU A 162 -9.10 4.32 0.27
CA LEU A 162 -7.77 4.71 0.69
C LEU A 162 -7.48 4.11 2.07
N VAL A 163 -6.51 3.20 2.14
CA VAL A 163 -6.01 2.62 3.39
C VAL A 163 -4.65 3.25 3.71
N GLY A 164 -4.56 3.96 4.83
CA GLY A 164 -3.32 4.55 5.33
C GLY A 164 -2.74 3.76 6.50
N LEU A 165 -1.51 3.28 6.35
CA LEU A 165 -0.69 2.70 7.41
C LEU A 165 0.16 3.82 8.03
N ALA A 166 -0.09 4.20 9.27
CA ALA A 166 0.58 5.30 9.98
C ALA A 166 0.67 6.60 9.16
N PRO A 167 -0.43 7.10 8.56
CA PRO A 167 -0.37 8.22 7.62
C PRO A 167 -0.12 9.55 8.34
N SER A 168 0.69 10.43 7.75
CA SER A 168 0.98 11.78 8.28
C SER A 168 -0.14 12.80 7.97
N ASN A 169 -1.41 12.42 8.21
CA ASN A 169 -2.59 13.18 7.79
C ASN A 169 -2.66 14.62 8.35
N HIS A 170 -2.24 14.82 9.60
CA HIS A 170 -2.17 16.14 10.25
C HIS A 170 -0.73 16.52 10.59
N GLY A 171 0.23 15.85 9.94
CA GLY A 171 1.64 16.21 9.98
C GLY A 171 2.45 15.46 11.02
N THR A 172 3.71 15.85 11.06
CA THR A 172 4.74 15.30 11.94
C THR A 172 5.67 16.43 12.42
N THR A 173 6.64 16.09 13.26
CA THR A 173 7.64 17.03 13.78
C THR A 173 8.99 16.85 13.08
N PHE A 174 9.89 17.85 13.24
CA PHE A 174 11.28 17.72 12.78
C PHE A 174 11.95 16.46 13.35
N ASN A 175 11.76 16.18 14.65
CA ASN A 175 12.32 15.00 15.29
C ASN A 175 11.71 13.70 14.75
N GLY A 176 10.42 13.70 14.42
CA GLY A 176 9.75 12.59 13.77
C GLY A 176 10.36 12.26 12.42
N LEU A 177 10.50 13.25 11.53
CA LEU A 177 11.14 13.06 10.22
C LEU A 177 12.63 12.70 10.31
N ALA A 178 13.36 13.29 11.26
CA ALA A 178 14.75 12.92 11.50
C ALA A 178 14.89 11.48 12.01
N SER A 179 13.89 10.99 12.76
CA SER A 179 13.83 9.58 13.18
C SER A 179 13.54 8.67 11.99
N LEU A 180 12.55 9.03 11.17
CA LEU A 180 12.20 8.28 9.96
C LEU A 180 13.37 8.20 8.98
N ALA A 181 14.07 9.31 8.74
CA ALA A 181 15.22 9.34 7.84
C ALA A 181 16.30 8.31 8.23
N ARG A 182 16.54 8.09 9.53
CA ARG A 182 17.54 7.11 10.01
C ARG A 182 17.17 5.66 9.72
N ALA A 183 15.91 5.35 9.44
CA ALA A 183 15.47 4.00 9.13
C ALA A 183 15.85 3.55 7.70
N PHE A 184 16.13 4.51 6.79
CA PHE A 184 16.40 4.21 5.39
C PHE A 184 17.83 4.58 4.98
N PRO A 185 18.51 3.73 4.16
CA PRO A 185 19.82 4.05 3.59
C PRO A 185 19.76 5.34 2.76
N GLY A 186 20.64 6.30 3.06
CA GLY A 186 20.64 7.62 2.39
C GLY A 186 19.64 8.64 2.93
N GLY A 187 18.69 8.23 3.76
CA GLY A 187 17.69 9.11 4.34
C GLY A 187 18.23 10.29 5.12
N PRO A 188 19.24 10.14 6.01
CA PRO A 188 19.83 11.29 6.72
C PRO A 188 20.43 12.35 5.79
N SER A 189 21.07 11.93 4.70
CA SER A 189 21.62 12.86 3.70
C SER A 189 20.51 13.59 2.93
N ALA A 190 19.43 12.89 2.59
CA ALA A 190 18.27 13.49 1.93
C ALA A 190 17.54 14.47 2.84
N PHE A 191 17.39 14.14 4.13
CA PHE A 191 16.77 15.00 5.12
C PHE A 191 17.58 16.27 5.40
N GLY A 192 18.90 16.18 5.40
CA GLY A 192 19.81 17.33 5.53
C GLY A 192 19.98 18.16 4.27
N GLY A 193 19.43 17.70 3.13
CA GLY A 193 19.45 18.36 1.84
C GLY A 193 18.15 19.09 1.53
N LEU A 194 17.75 19.06 0.25
CA LEU A 194 16.48 19.63 -0.21
C LEU A 194 15.37 18.57 -0.14
N CYS A 195 14.65 18.51 0.99
CA CYS A 195 13.48 17.65 1.17
C CYS A 195 12.22 18.51 1.26
N GLN A 196 11.64 18.88 0.12
CA GLN A 196 10.43 19.70 0.08
C GLN A 196 9.25 18.98 0.75
N ALA A 197 9.09 17.68 0.52
CA ALA A 197 8.08 16.87 1.18
C ALA A 197 8.23 16.88 2.72
N CYS A 198 9.45 17.02 3.25
CA CYS A 198 9.66 17.12 4.69
C CYS A 198 9.06 18.40 5.26
N GLU A 199 9.30 19.53 4.60
CA GLU A 199 8.75 20.82 5.00
C GLU A 199 7.23 20.83 4.92
N GLN A 200 6.67 20.22 3.89
CA GLN A 200 5.23 20.14 3.68
C GLN A 200 4.52 19.23 4.71
N GLN A 201 5.23 18.27 5.31
CA GLN A 201 4.70 17.39 6.34
C GLN A 201 4.81 17.95 7.78
N PHE A 202 5.44 19.09 7.99
CA PHE A 202 5.45 19.69 9.33
C PHE A 202 4.05 20.18 9.73
N VAL A 203 3.71 19.91 10.99
CA VAL A 203 2.48 20.45 11.60
C VAL A 203 2.41 21.97 11.38
N GLY A 204 1.27 22.46 10.85
CA GLY A 204 1.06 23.88 10.55
C GLY A 204 1.68 24.35 9.24
N SER A 205 2.16 23.44 8.38
CA SER A 205 2.56 23.83 7.02
C SER A 205 1.36 24.28 6.19
N SER A 206 1.58 25.22 5.28
CA SER A 206 0.52 25.68 4.37
C SER A 206 -0.06 24.56 3.51
N PHE A 207 0.76 23.55 3.18
CA PHE A 207 0.30 22.35 2.47
C PHE A 207 -0.74 21.57 3.29
N LEU A 208 -0.48 21.29 4.57
CA LEU A 208 -1.43 20.57 5.43
C LEU A 208 -2.67 21.39 5.76
N GLU A 209 -2.51 22.72 5.91
CA GLU A 209 -3.65 23.62 6.08
C GLU A 209 -4.58 23.57 4.86
N GLU A 210 -4.02 23.59 3.63
CA GLU A 210 -4.80 23.48 2.40
C GLU A 210 -5.42 22.09 2.24
N LEU A 211 -4.65 21.03 2.48
CA LEU A 211 -5.13 19.65 2.39
C LEU A 211 -6.32 19.39 3.32
N ASN A 212 -6.26 19.89 4.55
CA ASN A 212 -7.28 19.65 5.58
C ASN A 212 -8.39 20.72 5.58
N ALA A 213 -8.26 21.81 4.81
CA ALA A 213 -9.29 22.85 4.72
C ALA A 213 -10.63 22.28 4.24
N GLY A 214 -11.71 22.56 4.96
CA GLY A 214 -13.05 22.07 4.63
C GLY A 214 -13.34 20.61 5.00
N GLY A 215 -12.41 19.94 5.68
CA GLY A 215 -12.55 18.57 6.19
C GLY A 215 -11.52 17.59 5.63
N ASP A 216 -11.38 16.46 6.32
CA ASP A 216 -10.35 15.46 6.05
C ASP A 216 -10.66 14.59 4.83
N THR A 217 -11.92 14.46 4.46
CA THR A 217 -12.39 13.56 3.41
C THR A 217 -13.29 14.26 2.41
N VAL A 218 -13.43 13.67 1.22
CA VAL A 218 -14.42 14.08 0.21
C VAL A 218 -15.40 12.93 -0.05
N PRO A 219 -16.62 13.22 -0.56
CA PRO A 219 -17.55 12.17 -0.96
C PRO A 219 -16.97 11.29 -2.07
N GLY A 220 -17.31 10.02 -2.05
CA GLY A 220 -16.94 9.02 -3.06
C GLY A 220 -16.10 7.90 -2.46
N PRO A 221 -14.81 8.09 -2.15
CA PRO A 221 -13.97 7.07 -1.52
C PRO A 221 -14.34 6.77 -0.07
N SER A 222 -14.02 5.55 0.39
CA SER A 222 -13.89 5.20 1.80
C SER A 222 -12.46 5.44 2.27
N TYR A 223 -12.27 5.57 3.58
CA TYR A 223 -10.97 5.85 4.18
C TYR A 223 -10.76 4.98 5.41
N THR A 224 -9.69 4.20 5.41
CA THR A 224 -9.27 3.41 6.59
C THR A 224 -7.88 3.86 7.03
N VAL A 225 -7.73 4.20 8.32
CA VAL A 225 -6.46 4.51 8.95
C VAL A 225 -6.11 3.40 9.92
N ILE A 226 -4.94 2.81 9.76
CA ILE A 226 -4.39 1.78 10.65
C ILE A 226 -3.16 2.37 11.32
N GLU A 227 -3.18 2.45 12.66
CA GLU A 227 -2.20 3.22 13.42
C GLU A 227 -1.75 2.48 14.68
N THR A 228 -0.54 2.78 15.14
CA THR A 228 0.06 2.22 16.35
C THR A 228 0.24 3.28 17.44
N LYS A 229 -0.07 2.93 18.69
CA LYS A 229 0.21 3.80 19.86
C LYS A 229 1.69 4.07 20.06
N TYR A 230 2.55 3.29 19.42
CA TYR A 230 4.02 3.38 19.52
C TYR A 230 4.65 4.12 18.34
N ASP A 231 3.84 4.87 17.56
CA ASP A 231 4.37 5.72 16.49
C ASP A 231 5.31 6.79 17.07
N THR A 232 6.54 6.84 16.58
CA THR A 232 7.57 7.80 16.97
C THR A 232 7.80 8.89 15.92
N VAL A 233 7.07 8.84 14.82
CA VAL A 233 7.14 9.78 13.70
C VAL A 233 5.91 10.67 13.69
N VAL A 234 4.71 10.10 13.59
CA VAL A 234 3.44 10.82 13.65
C VAL A 234 3.00 10.88 15.11
N THR A 235 3.25 12.02 15.76
CA THR A 235 3.00 12.18 17.20
C THR A 235 2.21 13.44 17.52
N PRO A 236 1.16 13.33 18.37
CA PRO A 236 0.61 12.10 18.94
C PRO A 236 0.05 11.19 17.82
N TYR A 237 0.05 9.86 18.03
CA TYR A 237 -0.38 8.89 17.02
C TYR A 237 -1.80 9.18 16.46
N THR A 238 -2.67 9.79 17.28
CA THR A 238 -4.00 10.22 16.87
C THR A 238 -4.01 11.32 15.80
N SER A 239 -2.86 11.97 15.53
CA SER A 239 -2.71 12.91 14.41
C SER A 239 -2.82 12.23 13.04
N ALA A 240 -2.70 10.90 12.99
CA ALA A 240 -2.95 10.11 11.79
C ALA A 240 -4.43 9.98 11.47
N PHE A 241 -5.33 10.07 12.47
CA PHE A 241 -6.74 9.77 12.31
C PHE A 241 -7.46 10.82 11.47
N LEU A 242 -8.44 10.36 10.70
CA LEU A 242 -9.30 11.20 9.89
C LEU A 242 -10.69 11.33 10.53
N SER A 243 -11.39 12.37 10.17
CA SER A 243 -12.78 12.62 10.56
C SER A 243 -13.65 12.72 9.31
N GLY A 244 -14.78 12.03 9.30
CA GLY A 244 -15.71 12.06 8.17
C GLY A 244 -16.68 10.88 8.17
N PRO A 245 -17.69 10.90 7.29
CA PRO A 245 -18.75 9.89 7.29
C PRO A 245 -18.27 8.50 6.83
N ASN A 246 -17.23 8.42 6.01
CA ASN A 246 -16.71 7.17 5.43
C ASN A 246 -15.32 6.84 5.98
N VAL A 247 -15.10 7.08 7.28
CA VAL A 247 -13.80 6.88 7.92
C VAL A 247 -13.87 5.75 8.92
N SER A 248 -12.88 4.86 8.87
CA SER A 248 -12.55 3.88 9.89
C SER A 248 -11.15 4.16 10.42
N ASN A 249 -11.01 4.38 11.73
CA ASN A 249 -9.71 4.55 12.39
C ASN A 249 -9.46 3.33 13.29
N ILE A 250 -8.39 2.61 13.03
CA ILE A 250 -8.00 1.38 13.73
C ILE A 250 -6.73 1.66 14.52
N THR A 251 -6.72 1.29 15.80
CA THR A 251 -5.53 1.28 16.64
C THR A 251 -5.12 -0.16 16.91
N LEU A 252 -3.95 -0.58 16.47
CA LEU A 252 -3.49 -1.97 16.55
C LEU A 252 -3.53 -2.53 17.97
N GLN A 253 -3.12 -1.73 18.96
CA GLN A 253 -3.07 -2.18 20.36
C GLN A 253 -4.44 -2.31 21.03
N ASP A 254 -5.49 -1.79 20.42
CA ASP A 254 -6.88 -2.05 20.88
C ASP A 254 -7.36 -3.45 20.45
N GLN A 255 -6.75 -4.01 19.40
CA GLN A 255 -6.99 -5.39 18.95
C GLN A 255 -6.00 -6.37 19.59
N CYS A 256 -4.73 -5.97 19.76
CA CYS A 256 -3.67 -6.82 20.30
C CYS A 256 -2.68 -6.01 21.17
N ALA A 257 -2.80 -6.11 22.50
CA ALA A 257 -1.89 -5.44 23.43
C ALA A 257 -0.43 -5.94 23.36
N ARG A 258 -0.16 -7.05 22.66
CA ARG A 258 1.18 -7.61 22.44
C ARG A 258 1.84 -7.08 21.17
N ASP A 259 1.13 -6.29 20.40
CA ASP A 259 1.66 -5.60 19.25
C ASP A 259 2.40 -4.35 19.74
N LEU A 260 3.71 -4.33 19.53
CA LEU A 260 4.62 -3.25 19.91
C LEU A 260 5.23 -2.58 18.67
N VAL A 261 4.62 -2.77 17.50
CA VAL A 261 5.11 -2.23 16.25
C VAL A 261 5.17 -0.70 16.29
N ASP A 262 6.17 -0.13 15.64
CA ASP A 262 6.35 1.30 15.45
C ASP A 262 5.99 1.75 14.01
N HIS A 263 6.19 3.03 13.73
CA HIS A 263 5.89 3.66 12.44
C HIS A 263 6.49 2.93 11.23
N VAL A 264 7.72 2.43 11.36
CA VAL A 264 8.44 1.80 10.23
C VAL A 264 8.06 0.32 10.11
N GLY A 265 7.93 -0.36 11.24
CA GLY A 265 7.61 -1.79 11.28
C GLY A 265 6.20 -2.13 10.82
N ILE A 266 5.26 -1.17 10.87
CA ILE A 266 3.83 -1.39 10.58
C ILE A 266 3.57 -1.98 9.18
N ILE A 267 4.38 -1.65 8.19
CA ILE A 267 4.27 -2.19 6.82
C ILE A 267 4.74 -3.65 6.68
N TYR A 268 5.26 -4.22 7.76
CA TYR A 268 5.69 -5.61 7.88
C TYR A 268 5.02 -6.32 9.07
N ASP A 269 4.01 -5.71 9.65
CA ASP A 269 3.24 -6.26 10.76
C ASP A 269 2.07 -7.08 10.24
N ALA A 270 2.01 -8.36 10.63
CA ALA A 270 0.96 -9.28 10.18
C ALA A 270 -0.44 -8.85 10.64
N ILE A 271 -0.58 -8.16 11.78
CA ILE A 271 -1.85 -7.65 12.30
C ILE A 271 -2.32 -6.48 11.42
N ALA A 272 -1.44 -5.50 11.20
CA ALA A 272 -1.74 -4.35 10.34
C ALA A 272 -2.05 -4.77 8.89
N LEU A 273 -1.28 -5.72 8.32
CA LEU A 273 -1.51 -6.20 6.97
C LEU A 273 -2.78 -7.05 6.85
N HIS A 274 -3.21 -7.73 7.93
CA HIS A 274 -4.52 -8.38 7.98
C HIS A 274 -5.65 -7.35 7.98
N ASP A 275 -5.49 -6.23 8.72
CA ASP A 275 -6.47 -5.14 8.70
C ASP A 275 -6.55 -4.45 7.33
N VAL A 276 -5.45 -4.41 6.56
CA VAL A 276 -5.50 -3.99 5.15
C VAL A 276 -6.40 -4.91 4.34
N LEU A 277 -6.26 -6.25 4.48
CA LEU A 277 -7.15 -7.19 3.79
C LEU A 277 -8.61 -7.00 4.21
N ASN A 278 -8.88 -6.79 5.51
CA ASN A 278 -10.22 -6.53 6.02
C ASN A 278 -10.83 -5.24 5.47
N ALA A 279 -10.02 -4.18 5.29
CA ALA A 279 -10.47 -2.92 4.69
C ALA A 279 -10.82 -3.10 3.21
N LEU A 280 -10.01 -3.86 2.47
CA LEU A 280 -10.22 -4.11 1.03
C LEU A 280 -11.36 -5.10 0.74
N ASP A 281 -11.67 -6.00 1.68
CA ASP A 281 -12.81 -6.93 1.61
C ASP A 281 -13.58 -6.97 2.95
N PRO A 282 -14.38 -5.94 3.25
CA PRO A 282 -15.14 -5.90 4.50
C PRO A 282 -16.14 -7.04 4.68
N ALA A 283 -16.61 -7.66 3.59
CA ALA A 283 -17.55 -8.78 3.65
C ALA A 283 -16.87 -10.07 4.12
N GLY A 284 -15.59 -10.24 3.83
CA GLY A 284 -14.76 -11.37 4.27
C GLY A 284 -13.96 -11.09 5.54
N ALA A 285 -14.14 -9.93 6.17
CA ALA A 285 -13.32 -9.49 7.31
C ALA A 285 -13.35 -10.46 8.49
N THR A 286 -12.19 -10.72 9.04
CA THR A 286 -11.98 -11.59 10.22
C THR A 286 -11.03 -10.91 11.22
N PRO A 287 -11.15 -11.16 12.53
CA PRO A 287 -10.20 -10.62 13.48
C PRO A 287 -8.77 -11.09 13.22
N PRO A 288 -7.75 -10.21 13.25
CA PRO A 288 -6.36 -10.61 13.13
C PRO A 288 -5.92 -11.48 14.32
N ALA A 289 -5.00 -12.41 14.07
CA ALA A 289 -4.41 -13.22 15.13
C ALA A 289 -3.49 -12.36 16.01
N CYS A 290 -3.80 -12.25 17.31
CA CYS A 290 -2.97 -11.47 18.23
C CYS A 290 -1.67 -12.20 18.57
N THR A 291 -0.57 -11.71 18.03
CA THR A 291 0.81 -12.22 18.23
C THR A 291 1.72 -11.11 18.75
N LEU A 292 2.92 -11.48 19.23
CA LEU A 292 3.95 -10.50 19.56
C LEU A 292 4.55 -9.93 18.28
N VAL A 293 4.48 -8.62 18.11
CA VAL A 293 5.17 -7.88 17.05
C VAL A 293 6.20 -6.95 17.69
N LEU A 294 7.39 -6.86 17.10
CA LEU A 294 8.49 -6.06 17.66
C LEU A 294 8.68 -4.74 16.91
N PRO A 295 9.08 -3.67 17.61
CA PRO A 295 9.38 -2.38 16.99
C PRO A 295 10.44 -2.53 15.89
N ALA A 296 10.38 -1.68 14.86
CA ALA A 296 11.31 -1.58 13.73
C ALA A 296 11.51 -2.87 12.89
N LEU A 297 11.01 -4.01 13.36
CA LEU A 297 11.18 -5.28 12.65
C LEU A 297 9.90 -5.75 11.95
N GLY A 298 8.75 -5.39 12.50
CA GLY A 298 7.49 -6.04 12.13
C GLY A 298 7.41 -7.47 12.72
N GLY A 299 6.65 -8.35 12.11
CA GLY A 299 6.54 -9.74 12.53
C GLY A 299 5.09 -10.21 12.72
N GLY A 300 4.92 -11.25 13.55
CA GLY A 300 3.60 -11.80 13.88
C GLY A 300 3.01 -12.77 12.87
N GLY A 301 3.57 -12.86 11.67
CA GLY A 301 3.14 -13.81 10.64
C GLY A 301 3.66 -15.23 10.89
N SER A 302 2.86 -16.24 10.52
CA SER A 302 3.33 -17.62 10.45
C SER A 302 4.29 -17.76 9.26
N LEU A 303 5.44 -18.40 9.49
CA LEU A 303 6.39 -18.76 8.41
C LEU A 303 5.84 -19.91 7.53
N THR A 304 4.71 -20.49 7.90
CA THR A 304 4.04 -21.54 7.12
C THR A 304 2.89 -20.90 6.36
N GLY A 305 3.12 -20.62 5.07
CA GLY A 305 2.04 -20.33 4.15
C GLY A 305 1.11 -21.54 4.06
N THR A 306 -0.09 -21.42 4.56
CA THR A 306 -1.22 -22.30 4.25
C THR A 306 -2.27 -21.48 3.57
#